data_e64c127db143a93f515b6d58076c3279
#
_entry.id   e64c127db143a93f515b6d58076c3279
#
_cell.length_a   1.000
_cell.length_b   1.000
_cell.length_c   1.000
_cell.angle_alpha   90.00
_cell.angle_beta   90.00
_cell.angle_gamma   90.00
#
_symmetry.space_group_name_H-M   'P 1'
#
loop_
_entity.id
_entity.type
_entity.pdbx_description
1 polymer ?
#
loop_
_entity_poly.entity_id
_entity_poly.type
_entity_poly.pdbx_seq_one_letter_code
_entity_poly.pdbx_strand_id
1 'polypeptide(L)' 'MNTVGKTILLSEISGSIWKINCKVGDVIETGQDVIVIESMKMEIPVVSNVTGTVVSIFVVEGEMVDEDQKLIELNTKD' A
#
# COMPACT_ATOMS: atom_id res chain seq x y z
N MET A 1 -25.69 -10.83 5.57
CA MET A 1 -24.70 -10.42 6.55
C MET A 1 -23.52 -9.76 5.87
N ASN A 2 -23.11 -8.64 6.39
CA ASN A 2 -21.94 -7.95 5.81
C ASN A 2 -20.68 -8.60 6.29
N THR A 3 -19.83 -8.91 5.35
CA THR A 3 -18.50 -9.38 5.66
C THR A 3 -17.55 -8.23 5.40
N VAL A 4 -16.82 -7.84 6.41
CA VAL A 4 -15.81 -6.82 6.29
C VAL A 4 -14.48 -7.53 6.24
N GLY A 5 -13.82 -7.44 5.09
CA GLY A 5 -12.50 -8.01 4.92
C GLY A 5 -11.44 -6.97 5.15
N LYS A 6 -10.27 -7.45 5.49
CA LYS A 6 -9.09 -6.59 5.60
C LYS A 6 -8.00 -7.18 4.75
N THR A 7 -7.35 -6.33 4.00
CA THR A 7 -6.23 -6.73 3.17
C THR A 7 -5.07 -5.83 3.52
N ILE A 8 -3.92 -6.42 3.74
CA ILE A 8 -2.70 -5.66 4.01
C ILE A 8 -1.81 -5.79 2.81
N LEU A 9 -1.41 -4.65 2.25
CA LEU A 9 -0.49 -4.63 1.14
C LEU A 9 0.92 -4.64 1.70
N LEU A 10 1.73 -5.58 1.23
CA LEU A 10 3.08 -5.77 1.70
C LEU A 10 4.06 -5.29 0.64
N SER A 11 5.24 -4.89 1.09
CA SER A 11 6.31 -4.57 0.16
C SER A 11 6.85 -5.85 -0.44
N GLU A 12 7.02 -5.88 -1.76
CA GLU A 12 7.58 -7.04 -2.44
C GLU A 12 9.08 -6.93 -2.61
N ILE A 13 9.64 -5.77 -2.26
CA ILE A 13 11.07 -5.55 -2.40
C ILE A 13 11.56 -4.69 -1.25
N SER A 14 12.87 -4.71 -1.03
CA SER A 14 13.53 -3.82 -0.09
C SER A 14 13.85 -2.51 -0.80
N GLY A 15 13.63 -1.40 -0.14
CA GLY A 15 13.91 -0.11 -0.72
C GLY A 15 13.45 1.01 0.18
N SER A 16 13.30 2.17 -0.39
CA SER A 16 12.92 3.37 0.34
C SER A 16 11.55 3.83 -0.15
N ILE A 17 10.71 4.27 0.77
CA ILE A 17 9.40 4.81 0.39
C ILE A 17 9.62 6.17 -0.26
N TRP A 18 9.46 6.21 -1.58
CA TRP A 18 9.70 7.44 -2.33
C TRP A 18 8.48 8.34 -2.30
N LYS A 19 7.30 7.75 -2.43
CA LYS A 19 6.07 8.52 -2.48
C LYS A 19 4.91 7.69 -1.98
N ILE A 20 4.01 8.33 -1.25
CA ILE A 20 2.75 7.73 -0.82
C ILE A 20 1.63 8.49 -1.52
N ASN A 21 0.87 7.79 -2.37
CA ASN A 21 -0.13 8.42 -3.24
C ASN A 21 -1.54 8.35 -2.70
N CYS A 22 -1.69 7.95 -1.45
CA CYS A 22 -3.01 7.84 -0.84
C CYS A 22 -2.93 8.25 0.63
N LYS A 23 -4.08 8.36 1.26
CA LYS A 23 -4.16 8.69 2.67
C LYS A 23 -5.32 7.94 3.29
N VAL A 24 -5.33 7.88 4.62
CA VAL A 24 -6.40 7.21 5.36
C VAL A 24 -7.73 7.83 4.96
N GLY A 25 -8.70 6.97 4.64
CA GLY A 25 -10.01 7.37 4.19
C GLY A 25 -10.19 7.33 2.68
N ASP A 26 -9.10 7.24 1.92
CA ASP A 26 -9.22 7.18 0.46
C ASP A 26 -9.77 5.84 0.02
N VAL A 27 -10.57 5.87 -1.04
CA VAL A 27 -11.03 4.65 -1.71
C VAL A 27 -10.01 4.32 -2.78
N ILE A 28 -9.50 3.10 -2.73
CA ILE A 28 -8.49 2.59 -3.65
C ILE A 28 -9.14 1.57 -4.55
N GLU A 29 -8.85 1.63 -5.84
CA GLU A 29 -9.37 0.65 -6.79
C GLU A 29 -8.28 -0.33 -7.18
N THR A 30 -8.70 -1.52 -7.56
CA THR A 30 -7.78 -2.55 -8.05
C THR A 30 -6.98 -1.98 -9.22
N GLY A 31 -5.67 -2.15 -9.16
CA GLY A 31 -4.78 -1.64 -10.19
C GLY A 31 -4.25 -0.24 -9.95
N GLN A 32 -4.67 0.40 -8.87
CA GLN A 32 -4.24 1.76 -8.57
C GLN A 32 -2.89 1.74 -7.84
N ASP A 33 -2.00 2.65 -8.23
CA ASP A 33 -0.71 2.83 -7.55
C ASP A 33 -0.94 3.52 -6.22
N VAL A 34 -0.51 2.91 -5.13
CA VAL A 34 -0.74 3.49 -3.80
C VAL A 34 0.55 3.99 -3.16
N ILE A 35 1.67 3.37 -3.47
CA ILE A 35 2.98 3.75 -2.95
C ILE A 35 3.99 3.52 -4.06
N VAL A 36 5.04 4.33 -4.08
CA VAL A 36 6.18 4.10 -4.98
C VAL A 36 7.39 3.84 -4.11
N ILE A 37 8.09 2.74 -4.38
CA ILE A 37 9.31 2.37 -3.67
C ILE A 37 10.48 2.58 -4.61
N GLU A 38 11.51 3.25 -4.12
CA GLU A 38 12.76 3.39 -4.86
C GLU A 38 13.71 2.29 -4.44
N SER A 39 14.18 1.51 -5.42
CA SER A 39 15.11 0.44 -5.18
C SER A 39 16.07 0.39 -6.36
N MET A 40 17.35 0.41 -6.07
CA MET A 40 18.41 0.32 -7.11
C MET A 40 18.20 1.37 -8.20
N LYS A 41 17.86 2.59 -7.79
CA LYS A 41 17.65 3.76 -8.68
C LYS A 41 16.46 3.57 -9.61
N MET A 42 15.54 2.69 -9.26
CA MET A 42 14.31 2.49 -10.01
C MET A 42 13.12 2.81 -9.11
N GLU A 43 12.09 3.39 -9.71
CA GLU A 43 10.85 3.69 -9.00
C GLU A 43 9.87 2.58 -9.31
N ILE A 44 9.49 1.84 -8.29
CA ILE A 44 8.66 0.65 -8.46
C ILE A 44 7.33 0.90 -7.75
N PRO A 45 6.21 0.94 -8.49
CA PRO A 45 4.92 1.18 -7.87
C PRO A 45 4.40 -0.06 -7.16
N VAL A 46 3.78 0.17 -6.01
CA VAL A 46 3.01 -0.84 -5.31
C VAL A 46 1.56 -0.62 -5.72
N VAL A 47 0.99 -1.64 -6.34
CA VAL A 47 -0.34 -1.57 -6.92
C VAL A 47 -1.28 -2.37 -6.05
N SER A 48 -2.47 -1.83 -5.79
CA SER A 48 -3.46 -2.57 -5.02
C SER A 48 -4.07 -3.66 -5.89
N ASN A 49 -4.17 -4.85 -5.32
CA ASN A 49 -4.83 -5.97 -5.99
C ASN A 49 -6.29 -6.12 -5.57
N VAL A 50 -6.80 -5.19 -4.78
CA VAL A 50 -8.19 -5.20 -4.32
C VAL A 50 -8.73 -3.77 -4.29
N THR A 51 -10.04 -3.66 -4.28
CA THR A 51 -10.73 -2.39 -4.08
C THR A 51 -11.10 -2.28 -2.61
N GLY A 52 -10.81 -1.14 -1.99
CA GLY A 52 -11.14 -0.95 -0.59
C GLY A 52 -10.81 0.46 -0.13
N THR A 53 -11.03 0.70 1.15
CA THR A 53 -10.77 2.00 1.76
C THR A 53 -9.55 1.90 2.65
N VAL A 54 -8.65 2.87 2.55
CA VAL A 54 -7.44 2.90 3.36
C VAL A 54 -7.81 3.15 4.81
N VAL A 55 -7.47 2.23 5.70
CA VAL A 55 -7.73 2.40 7.13
C VAL A 55 -6.45 2.67 7.91
N SER A 56 -5.30 2.25 7.42
CA SER A 56 -4.02 2.51 8.09
C SER A 56 -2.90 2.55 7.07
N ILE A 57 -1.94 3.43 7.30
CA ILE A 57 -0.70 3.49 6.53
C ILE A 57 0.43 3.30 7.54
N PHE A 58 1.23 2.27 7.33
CA PHE A 58 2.23 1.85 8.32
C PHE A 58 3.61 2.45 8.08
N VAL A 59 3.77 3.23 7.03
CA VAL A 59 5.07 3.78 6.63
C VAL A 59 4.94 5.26 6.32
N VAL A 60 6.10 5.94 6.26
CA VAL A 60 6.15 7.34 5.87
C VAL A 60 7.15 7.51 4.74
N GLU A 61 7.03 8.60 4.01
CA GLU A 61 7.96 8.89 2.91
C GLU A 61 9.36 9.03 3.48
N GLY A 62 10.31 8.44 2.78
CA GLY A 62 11.71 8.42 3.20
C GLY A 62 12.11 7.23 4.04
N GLU A 63 11.15 6.45 4.50
CA GLU A 63 11.44 5.30 5.35
C GLU A 63 11.97 4.15 4.53
N MET A 64 12.93 3.40 5.09
CA MET A 64 13.41 2.17 4.47
C MET A 64 12.50 1.02 4.84
N VAL A 65 12.19 0.19 3.89
CA VAL A 65 11.34 -0.99 4.10
C VAL A 65 12.04 -2.23 3.61
N ASP A 66 11.67 -3.34 4.23
CA ASP A 66 12.15 -4.66 3.83
C ASP A 66 11.04 -5.40 3.09
N GLU A 67 11.45 -6.46 2.40
CA GLU A 67 10.52 -7.38 1.77
C GLU A 67 9.52 -7.89 2.79
N ASP A 68 8.24 -7.98 2.40
CA ASP A 68 7.14 -8.45 3.23
C ASP A 68 6.75 -7.51 4.38
N GLN A 69 7.30 -6.31 4.39
CA GLN A 69 6.90 -5.32 5.41
C GLN A 69 5.52 -4.77 5.07
N LYS A 70 4.70 -4.56 6.09
CA LYS A 70 3.35 -4.02 5.92
C LYS A 70 3.43 -2.57 5.48
N LEU A 71 2.66 -2.23 4.47
CA LEU A 71 2.62 -0.86 3.94
C LEU A 71 1.29 -0.18 4.24
N ILE A 72 0.19 -0.79 3.84
CA ILE A 72 -1.14 -0.18 3.91
C ILE A 72 -2.14 -1.27 4.27
N GLU A 73 -3.10 -0.91 5.09
CA GLU A 73 -4.24 -1.77 5.36
C GLU A 73 -5.47 -1.20 4.69
N LEU A 74 -6.17 -2.04 3.94
CA LEU A 74 -7.41 -1.68 3.26
C LEU A 74 -8.56 -2.45 3.88
N ASN A 75 -9.69 -1.76 4.01
CA ASN A 75 -10.93 -2.37 4.43
C ASN A 75 -11.71 -2.71 3.17
N THR A 76 -11.88 -3.99 2.89
CA THR A 76 -12.62 -4.45 1.73
C THR A 76 -13.98 -4.96 2.19
N LYS A 77 -14.98 -4.72 1.35
CA LYS A 77 -16.35 -5.05 1.69
C LYS A 77 -16.96 -5.89 0.61
N ASP A 78 -17.63 -6.93 1.01
CA ASP A 78 -18.37 -7.78 0.06
C ASP A 78 -19.78 -7.28 -0.12
#